data_c38b15721933270a6690a804e5d65a1a
#
_entry.id   c38b15721933270a6690a804e5d65a1a
#
_cell.length_a   1.000
_cell.length_b   1.000
_cell.length_c   1.000
_cell.angle_alpha   90.00
_cell.angle_beta   90.00
_cell.angle_gamma   90.00
#
_symmetry.space_group_name_H-M   'P 1'
#
loop_
_entity.id
_entity.type
_entity.pdbx_description
1 polymer ?
#
loop_
_entity_poly.entity_id
_entity_poly.type
_entity_poly.pdbx_seq_one_letter_code
_entity_poly.pdbx_strand_id
1 'polypeptide(L)'
;GDGVADINIYELVKFHKSHKKAITVTSSQPDGRFGALEISQDNQVLNFKEKPKGDGSWINAGFFVCEPKVFDYIGDGDDVVFEQEPLMNLASDGEIFTYKHHGFWMPMDTLRDKNKLNQLWIDKQAKWRIWDK
;
A
#
# COMPACT_ATOMS: atom_id res chain seq x y z
N GLY A 1 -2.27 4.64 8.90
CA GLY A 1 -2.12 3.28 8.58
C GLY A 1 -2.75 2.31 9.53
N ASP A 2 -3.72 1.58 9.03
CA ASP A 2 -4.45 0.59 9.80
C ASP A 2 -4.49 -0.77 9.07
N GLY A 3 -3.65 -0.96 8.06
CA GLY A 3 -3.53 -2.23 7.37
C GLY A 3 -2.59 -3.18 8.09
N VAL A 4 -2.95 -4.46 8.09
CA VAL A 4 -2.16 -5.53 8.70
C VAL A 4 -1.85 -6.56 7.61
N ALA A 5 -0.59 -6.97 7.50
CA ALA A 5 -0.16 -7.88 6.43
C ALA A 5 1.03 -8.75 6.86
N ASP A 6 1.19 -9.88 6.19
CA ASP A 6 2.36 -10.74 6.36
C ASP A 6 3.50 -10.36 5.39
N ILE A 7 3.60 -9.08 5.09
CA ILE A 7 4.59 -8.57 4.16
C ILE A 7 6.02 -8.69 4.71
N ASN A 8 6.95 -9.06 3.85
CA ASN A 8 8.37 -9.07 4.17
C ASN A 8 8.94 -7.68 3.88
N ILE A 9 9.19 -6.91 4.94
CA ILE A 9 9.68 -5.52 4.81
C ILE A 9 11.06 -5.48 4.14
N TYR A 10 11.91 -6.45 4.41
CA TYR A 10 13.24 -6.51 3.77
C TYR A 10 13.10 -6.62 2.24
N GLU A 11 12.22 -7.49 1.77
CA GLU A 11 12.00 -7.66 0.33
C GLU A 11 11.35 -6.42 -0.29
N LEU A 12 10.45 -5.77 0.42
CA LEU A 12 9.83 -4.51 -0.01
C LEU A 12 10.90 -3.43 -0.21
N VAL A 13 11.79 -3.25 0.76
CA VAL A 13 12.85 -2.25 0.67
C VAL A 13 13.84 -2.60 -0.44
N LYS A 14 14.16 -3.87 -0.61
CA LYS A 14 15.03 -4.34 -1.68
C LYS A 14 14.44 -4.04 -3.06
N PHE A 15 13.15 -4.27 -3.23
CA PHE A 15 12.44 -3.92 -4.45
C PHE A 15 12.51 -2.41 -4.70
N HIS A 16 12.25 -1.62 -3.66
CA HIS A 16 12.31 -0.15 -3.76
C HIS A 16 13.68 0.31 -4.25
N LYS A 17 14.74 -0.22 -3.70
CA LYS A 17 16.11 0.15 -4.11
C LYS A 17 16.41 -0.25 -5.54
N SER A 18 15.74 -1.28 -6.07
CA SER A 18 16.00 -1.77 -7.42
C SER A 18 15.52 -0.83 -8.51
N HIS A 19 14.40 -0.11 -8.31
CA HIS A 19 13.84 0.74 -9.37
C HIS A 19 14.30 2.20 -9.29
N LYS A 20 14.88 2.62 -8.17
CA LYS A 20 15.50 3.95 -7.98
C LYS A 20 14.54 5.13 -8.18
N LYS A 21 13.25 4.92 -8.00
CA LYS A 21 12.25 5.98 -8.08
C LYS A 21 11.88 6.48 -6.69
N ALA A 22 11.00 7.50 -6.61
CA ALA A 22 10.72 8.21 -5.37
C ALA A 22 10.00 7.35 -4.34
N ILE A 23 9.11 6.48 -4.79
CA ILE A 23 8.23 5.80 -3.87
C ILE A 23 7.88 4.39 -4.35
N THR A 24 7.75 3.48 -3.41
CA THR A 24 7.12 2.17 -3.62
C THR A 24 5.88 2.09 -2.75
N VAL A 25 4.75 1.75 -3.35
CA VAL A 25 3.52 1.44 -2.62
C VAL A 25 3.27 -0.05 -2.69
N THR A 26 2.93 -0.65 -1.55
CA THR A 26 2.49 -2.04 -1.55
C THR A 26 1.06 -2.11 -2.07
N SER A 27 0.81 -3.04 -2.96
CA SER A 27 -0.54 -3.28 -3.46
C SER A 27 -1.02 -4.68 -3.11
N SER A 28 -2.31 -4.82 -2.95
CA SER A 28 -2.97 -6.07 -2.66
C SER A 28 -4.19 -6.22 -3.56
N GLN A 29 -4.74 -7.42 -3.63
CA GLN A 29 -5.84 -7.73 -4.54
C GLN A 29 -7.02 -8.33 -3.77
N PRO A 30 -7.63 -7.57 -2.84
CA PRO A 30 -8.81 -8.03 -2.11
C PRO A 30 -10.08 -7.76 -2.91
N ASP A 31 -11.21 -8.16 -2.36
CA ASP A 31 -12.52 -7.81 -2.90
C ASP A 31 -12.77 -6.31 -2.76
N GLY A 32 -13.06 -5.66 -3.85
CA GLY A 32 -12.90 -4.25 -4.04
C GLY A 32 -13.76 -3.28 -3.26
N ARG A 33 -13.22 -2.69 -2.20
CA ARG A 33 -13.78 -1.51 -1.54
C ARG A 33 -12.76 -0.41 -1.31
N PHE A 34 -11.57 -0.50 -1.94
CA PHE A 34 -10.43 0.37 -1.61
C PHE A 34 -9.89 1.04 -2.86
N GLY A 35 -9.08 2.07 -2.69
CA GLY A 35 -8.53 2.81 -3.81
C GLY A 35 -7.77 1.95 -4.80
N ALA A 36 -8.02 2.12 -6.09
CA ALA A 36 -7.46 1.29 -7.13
C ALA A 36 -6.22 1.92 -7.76
N LEU A 37 -5.29 1.07 -8.19
CA LEU A 37 -4.09 1.46 -8.92
C LEU A 37 -4.17 0.99 -10.37
N GLU A 38 -3.77 1.84 -11.30
CA GLU A 38 -3.45 1.42 -12.66
C GLU A 38 -1.95 1.12 -12.72
N ILE A 39 -1.61 -0.09 -13.12
CA ILE A 39 -0.24 -0.59 -13.06
C ILE A 39 0.20 -1.04 -14.44
N SER A 40 1.40 -0.62 -14.89
CA SER A 40 2.01 -1.12 -16.10
C SER A 40 2.56 -2.54 -15.92
N GLN A 41 2.97 -3.18 -17.04
CA GLN A 41 3.53 -4.53 -16.98
C GLN A 41 4.81 -4.61 -16.16
N ASP A 42 5.56 -3.52 -16.04
CA ASP A 42 6.79 -3.46 -15.24
C ASP A 42 6.57 -2.95 -13.82
N ASN A 43 5.31 -2.95 -13.35
CA ASN A 43 4.92 -2.59 -11.98
C ASN A 43 5.06 -1.09 -11.65
N GLN A 44 5.09 -0.24 -12.66
CA GLN A 44 5.01 1.20 -12.45
C GLN A 44 3.55 1.61 -12.23
N VAL A 45 3.30 2.47 -11.26
CA VAL A 45 1.95 3.00 -11.01
C VAL A 45 1.70 4.15 -11.98
N LEU A 46 0.72 3.97 -12.85
CA LEU A 46 0.36 4.95 -13.88
C LEU A 46 -0.70 5.94 -13.38
N ASN A 47 -1.61 5.48 -12.52
CA ASN A 47 -2.67 6.30 -12.00
C ASN A 47 -3.09 5.79 -10.61
N PHE A 48 -3.57 6.72 -9.78
CA PHE A 48 -4.04 6.41 -8.44
C PHE A 48 -5.47 6.87 -8.28
N LYS A 49 -6.39 5.93 -8.01
CA LYS A 49 -7.80 6.21 -7.78
C LYS A 49 -8.17 5.93 -6.33
N GLU A 50 -8.74 6.90 -5.66
CA GLU A 50 -9.03 6.81 -4.23
C GLU A 50 -10.20 5.87 -3.91
N LYS A 51 -11.14 5.70 -4.84
CA LYS A 51 -12.33 4.86 -4.59
C LYS A 51 -12.37 3.66 -5.51
N PRO A 52 -12.71 2.48 -4.99
CA PRO A 52 -12.64 1.26 -5.74
C PRO A 52 -13.74 1.15 -6.79
N LYS A 53 -13.37 0.56 -7.90
CA LYS A 53 -14.34 0.15 -8.89
C LYS A 53 -13.95 -1.24 -9.37
N GLY A 54 -14.48 -2.22 -8.77
CA GLY A 54 -14.39 -3.52 -9.36
C GLY A 54 -13.48 -4.49 -8.66
N ASP A 55 -13.78 -5.71 -8.94
CA ASP A 55 -13.16 -6.86 -8.33
C ASP A 55 -11.89 -7.24 -9.07
N GLY A 56 -10.94 -7.79 -8.35
CA GLY A 56 -9.69 -8.26 -8.92
C GLY A 56 -8.67 -7.17 -9.22
N SER A 57 -8.97 -5.90 -8.90
CA SER A 57 -8.00 -4.82 -9.06
C SER A 57 -6.96 -4.85 -7.97
N TRP A 58 -5.75 -4.44 -8.31
CA TRP A 58 -4.72 -4.17 -7.32
C TRP A 58 -5.01 -2.84 -6.66
N ILE A 59 -4.98 -2.79 -5.34
CA ILE A 59 -5.30 -1.60 -4.58
C ILE A 59 -4.15 -1.19 -3.67
N ASN A 60 -4.19 0.06 -3.22
CA ASN A 60 -3.25 0.58 -2.24
C ASN A 60 -3.42 -0.17 -0.92
N ALA A 61 -2.39 -0.90 -0.52
CA ALA A 61 -2.38 -1.66 0.74
C ALA A 61 -1.64 -0.92 1.86
N GLY A 62 -1.23 0.32 1.64
CA GLY A 62 -0.36 1.04 2.56
C GLY A 62 1.07 0.57 2.41
N PHE A 63 1.85 0.58 3.48
CA PHE A 63 3.25 0.15 3.47
C PHE A 63 4.04 0.81 2.34
N PHE A 64 4.29 2.10 2.51
CA PHE A 64 5.07 2.88 1.54
C PHE A 64 6.55 2.88 1.92
N VAL A 65 7.42 2.83 0.92
CA VAL A 65 8.84 3.18 1.06
C VAL A 65 9.07 4.44 0.23
N CYS A 66 9.55 5.49 0.87
CA CYS A 66 9.64 6.81 0.25
C CYS A 66 11.06 7.36 0.33
N GLU A 67 11.54 7.95 -0.79
CA GLU A 67 12.73 8.76 -0.77
C GLU A 67 12.41 10.16 -0.25
N PRO A 68 13.40 10.92 0.27
CA PRO A 68 13.15 12.27 0.79
C PRO A 68 12.54 13.24 -0.23
N LYS A 69 12.77 13.04 -1.51
CA LYS A 69 12.22 13.94 -2.54
C LYS A 69 10.69 13.92 -2.59
N VAL A 70 10.04 12.93 -1.95
CA VAL A 70 8.57 12.89 -1.83
C VAL A 70 8.05 14.13 -1.11
N PHE A 71 8.82 14.71 -0.18
CA PHE A 71 8.43 15.91 0.53
C PHE A 71 8.23 17.12 -0.40
N ASP A 72 8.91 17.16 -1.53
CA ASP A 72 8.72 18.22 -2.52
C ASP A 72 7.31 18.22 -3.11
N TYR A 73 6.66 17.06 -3.12
CA TYR A 73 5.30 16.91 -3.63
C TYR A 73 4.23 17.23 -2.59
N ILE A 74 4.59 17.18 -1.29
CA ILE A 74 3.66 17.45 -0.20
C ILE A 74 3.56 18.96 0.07
N GLY A 75 4.68 19.66 0.00
CA GLY A 75 4.73 21.08 0.30
C GLY A 75 4.62 21.37 1.80
N ASP A 76 4.18 22.61 2.14
CA ASP A 76 4.16 23.10 3.51
C ASP A 76 2.78 23.08 4.17
N GLY A 77 1.75 22.60 3.49
CA GLY A 77 0.38 22.61 4.00
C GLY A 77 0.14 21.55 5.06
N ASP A 78 -0.54 21.92 6.13
CA ASP A 78 -0.90 20.97 7.19
C ASP A 78 -2.12 20.12 6.85
N ASP A 79 -2.90 20.53 5.86
CA ASP A 79 -4.14 19.87 5.44
C ASP A 79 -3.96 19.06 4.15
N VAL A 80 -2.74 18.84 3.70
CA VAL A 80 -2.44 18.04 2.51
C VAL A 80 -2.69 16.57 2.79
N VAL A 81 -3.51 15.94 1.98
CA VAL A 81 -3.75 14.49 2.05
C VAL A 81 -2.80 13.78 1.10
N PHE A 82 -1.89 12.99 1.65
CA PHE A 82 -0.82 12.33 0.88
C PHE A 82 -1.37 11.48 -0.27
N GLU A 83 -2.46 10.76 -0.03
CA GLU A 83 -3.04 9.83 -1.00
C GLU A 83 -3.92 10.51 -2.06
N GLN A 84 -3.93 11.82 -2.10
CA GLN A 84 -4.62 12.60 -3.13
C GLN A 84 -3.61 13.21 -4.10
N GLU A 85 -3.49 14.54 -4.09
CA GLU A 85 -2.68 15.27 -5.06
C GLU A 85 -1.20 14.87 -5.07
N PRO A 86 -0.52 14.71 -3.91
CA PRO A 86 0.89 14.32 -3.94
C PRO A 86 1.13 12.98 -4.66
N LEU A 87 0.36 11.95 -4.35
CA LEU A 87 0.52 10.65 -5.02
C LEU A 87 0.12 10.70 -6.50
N MET A 88 -0.90 11.48 -6.83
CA MET A 88 -1.31 11.64 -8.22
C MET A 88 -0.21 12.30 -9.05
N ASN A 89 0.44 13.32 -8.50
CA ASN A 89 1.55 13.99 -9.19
C ASN A 89 2.77 13.10 -9.31
N LEU A 90 3.10 12.35 -8.27
CA LEU A 90 4.19 11.36 -8.30
C LEU A 90 3.93 10.30 -9.38
N ALA A 91 2.70 9.82 -9.50
CA ALA A 91 2.33 8.85 -10.52
C ALA A 91 2.47 9.44 -11.93
N SER A 92 2.01 10.69 -12.12
CA SER A 92 2.15 11.39 -13.41
C SER A 92 3.60 11.55 -13.82
N ASP A 93 4.50 11.75 -12.86
CA ASP A 93 5.92 11.91 -13.10
C ASP A 93 6.67 10.58 -13.25
N GLY A 94 5.98 9.46 -13.16
CA GLY A 94 6.57 8.14 -13.27
C GLY A 94 7.42 7.74 -12.07
N GLU A 95 7.17 8.34 -10.90
CA GLU A 95 7.98 8.17 -9.71
C GLU A 95 7.46 7.12 -8.72
N ILE A 96 6.38 6.40 -9.07
CA ILE A 96 5.78 5.39 -8.21
C ILE A 96 5.85 4.02 -8.86
N PHE A 97 6.39 3.05 -8.11
CA PHE A 97 6.29 1.64 -8.44
C PHE A 97 5.48 0.93 -7.36
N THR A 98 4.96 -0.22 -7.68
CA THR A 98 4.22 -1.02 -6.72
C THR A 98 4.89 -2.36 -6.46
N TYR A 99 4.91 -2.74 -5.19
CA TYR A 99 5.31 -4.07 -4.75
C TYR A 99 4.03 -4.89 -4.56
N LYS A 100 3.80 -5.86 -5.43
CA LYS A 100 2.58 -6.68 -5.40
C LYS A 100 2.68 -7.72 -4.29
N HIS A 101 1.81 -7.59 -3.29
CA HIS A 101 1.75 -8.52 -2.17
C HIS A 101 0.65 -9.55 -2.42
N HIS A 102 1.03 -10.82 -2.44
CA HIS A 102 0.11 -11.92 -2.71
C HIS A 102 -0.37 -12.64 -1.45
N GLY A 103 0.17 -12.29 -0.29
CA GLY A 103 -0.18 -12.92 0.97
C GLY A 103 -1.34 -12.23 1.69
N PHE A 104 -1.35 -12.39 3.01
CA PHE A 104 -2.41 -11.83 3.84
C PHE A 104 -2.32 -10.31 3.91
N TRP A 105 -3.45 -9.65 3.74
CA TRP A 105 -3.62 -8.22 4.00
C TRP A 105 -5.05 -7.97 4.43
N MET A 106 -5.22 -7.16 5.48
CA MET A 106 -6.54 -6.77 5.97
C MET A 106 -6.47 -5.40 6.59
N PRO A 107 -7.34 -4.47 6.19
CA PRO A 107 -7.44 -3.17 6.85
C PRO A 107 -8.24 -3.28 8.14
N MET A 108 -8.04 -2.34 9.04
CA MET A 108 -8.85 -2.22 10.26
C MET A 108 -9.64 -0.91 10.20
N ASP A 109 -10.67 -0.88 9.36
CA ASP A 109 -11.47 0.33 9.14
C ASP A 109 -12.72 0.37 10.01
N THR A 110 -13.20 -0.81 10.45
CA THR A 110 -14.45 -0.94 11.20
C THR A 110 -14.23 -1.72 12.49
N LEU A 111 -15.20 -1.62 13.39
CA LEU A 111 -15.18 -2.44 14.61
C LEU A 111 -15.19 -3.94 14.29
N ARG A 112 -15.88 -4.33 13.23
CA ARG A 112 -15.90 -5.71 12.75
C ARG A 112 -14.48 -6.17 12.38
N ASP A 113 -13.75 -5.34 11.66
CA ASP A 113 -12.37 -5.64 11.27
C ASP A 113 -11.47 -5.81 12.48
N LYS A 114 -11.59 -4.89 13.46
CA LYS A 114 -10.84 -4.96 14.71
C LYS A 114 -11.12 -6.27 15.44
N ASN A 115 -12.40 -6.62 15.59
CA ASN A 115 -12.79 -7.82 16.30
C ASN A 115 -12.27 -9.08 15.59
N LYS A 116 -12.32 -9.10 14.26
CA LYS A 116 -11.81 -10.22 13.49
C LYS A 116 -10.30 -10.38 13.64
N LEU A 117 -9.56 -9.28 13.58
CA LEU A 117 -8.11 -9.31 13.76
C LEU A 117 -7.74 -9.77 15.18
N ASN A 118 -8.45 -9.28 16.20
CA ASN A 118 -8.24 -9.71 17.57
C ASN A 118 -8.52 -11.21 17.74
N GLN A 119 -9.56 -11.72 17.11
CA GLN A 119 -9.89 -13.14 17.18
C GLN A 119 -8.81 -14.00 16.53
N LEU A 120 -8.30 -13.57 15.39
CA LEU A 120 -7.18 -14.26 14.73
C LEU A 120 -5.93 -14.31 15.62
N TRP A 121 -5.67 -13.23 16.36
CA TRP A 121 -4.55 -13.20 17.31
C TRP A 121 -4.77 -14.18 18.45
N ILE A 122 -5.95 -14.17 19.05
CA ILE A 122 -6.31 -15.06 20.17
C ILE A 122 -6.22 -16.51 19.74
N ASP A 123 -6.70 -16.84 18.56
CA ASP A 123 -6.72 -18.20 18.02
C ASP A 123 -5.36 -18.65 17.49
N LYS A 124 -4.32 -17.82 17.61
CA LYS A 124 -2.97 -18.09 17.11
C LYS A 124 -2.93 -18.29 15.59
N GLN A 125 -3.83 -17.63 14.87
CA GLN A 125 -3.93 -17.66 13.41
C GLN A 125 -3.59 -16.31 12.79
N ALA A 126 -2.86 -15.47 13.50
CA ALA A 126 -2.42 -14.16 13.05
C ALA A 126 -1.30 -14.30 12.01
N LYS A 127 -1.67 -14.29 10.74
CA LYS A 127 -0.72 -14.51 9.64
C LYS A 127 0.34 -13.41 9.53
N TRP A 128 0.03 -12.21 10.02
CA TRP A 128 0.98 -11.09 10.02
C TRP A 128 2.10 -11.25 11.05
N ARG A 129 1.95 -12.18 11.98
CA ARG A 129 2.97 -12.45 12.99
C ARG A 129 4.06 -13.33 12.39
N ILE A 130 4.97 -12.73 11.66
CA ILE A 130 6.04 -13.44 10.95
C ILE A 130 7.39 -13.40 11.68
N TRP A 131 7.48 -12.62 12.76
CA TRP A 131 8.75 -12.38 13.47
C TRP A 131 9.15 -13.49 14.45
N ASP A 132 8.29 -14.41 14.74
CA ASP A 132 8.55 -15.52 15.65
C ASP A 132 8.82 -16.84 14.93
N LYS A 133 9.14 -16.77 13.66
CA LYS A 133 9.36 -17.97 12.85
C LYS A 133 10.83 -18.30 12.67
#